data_f1a04b1518b6ca6bd49d41c32fcea746
#
_entry.id   f1a04b1518b6ca6bd49d41c32fcea746
#
_cell.length_a   1.000
_cell.length_b   1.000
_cell.length_c   1.000
_cell.angle_alpha   90.00
_cell.angle_beta   90.00
_cell.angle_gamma   90.00
#
_symmetry.space_group_name_H-M   'P 1'
#
loop_
_entity.id
_entity.type
_entity.pdbx_description
1 polymer ?
#
loop_
_entity_poly.entity_id
_entity_poly.type
_entity_poly.pdbx_seq_one_letter_code
_entity_poly.pdbx_strand_id
1 'polypeptide(L)'
;MRMKRILLLLIIVATTALVQAQEYSLVWNEDFTDGALDTKVWNIEVNGDGGGNNELQYYCENGVSLGIEPSTGKQCLILTATQENYQGKKCTSGRVNTKHNLHYTYGKLEARIKFPKTANGLWPAFWQLGENIDEVGWPRCGETDIIEMGHKDGYNGRQDRYFNGAMHLGSAWNTVWQDAQAHEWAYSLQDTFHIVTMIWTPTSVDMYMNKDSHPENSAYFHADLEPNDDSNYNRQQVFGQPNFIIANLAVGGNFPQIWDIKNVTALESGSRSMYIDWIRIYQRGDTNQSFHCTSPSDDIEPDNGTVGIEQTDIDKVESGKLLHNGRLLIRRNDNLYDATGRIIPIP
;
A
#
# COMPACT_ATOMS: atom_id res chain seq x y z
N MET A 1 39.79 -25.16 67.98
CA MET A 1 39.47 -23.92 67.25
C MET A 1 38.89 -24.30 65.89
N ARG A 2 37.58 -24.26 65.71
CA ARG A 2 36.90 -24.57 64.45
C ARG A 2 36.57 -23.31 63.71
N MET A 3 37.25 -23.05 62.58
CA MET A 3 36.90 -21.97 61.65
C MET A 3 35.63 -22.30 60.85
N LYS A 4 34.57 -21.51 61.06
CA LYS A 4 33.37 -21.57 60.24
C LYS A 4 33.62 -20.84 58.91
N ARG A 5 33.61 -21.56 57.81
CA ARG A 5 33.59 -20.98 56.46
C ARG A 5 32.17 -20.44 56.15
N ILE A 6 32.06 -19.14 56.04
CA ILE A 6 30.82 -18.49 55.56
C ILE A 6 30.90 -18.53 54.05
N LEU A 7 29.93 -19.26 53.42
CA LEU A 7 29.73 -19.33 51.98
C LEU A 7 28.83 -18.17 51.61
N LEU A 8 29.36 -17.16 50.96
CA LEU A 8 28.55 -16.05 50.43
C LEU A 8 28.00 -16.45 49.09
N LEU A 9 26.68 -16.74 49.00
CA LEU A 9 25.97 -16.97 47.75
C LEU A 9 25.66 -15.60 47.12
N LEU A 10 26.35 -15.23 46.03
CA LEU A 10 25.95 -14.13 45.18
C LEU A 10 24.83 -14.63 44.27
N ILE A 11 23.60 -14.18 44.52
CA ILE A 11 22.47 -14.33 43.60
C ILE A 11 22.58 -13.21 42.57
N ILE A 12 23.07 -13.53 41.38
CA ILE A 12 22.99 -12.62 40.21
C ILE A 12 21.57 -12.72 39.69
N VAL A 13 20.72 -11.74 39.99
CA VAL A 13 19.42 -11.57 39.35
C VAL A 13 19.69 -10.97 37.96
N ALA A 14 19.76 -11.80 36.95
CA ALA A 14 19.74 -11.34 35.57
C ALA A 14 18.32 -10.87 35.26
N THR A 15 18.08 -9.55 35.31
CA THR A 15 16.90 -8.95 34.75
C THR A 15 17.02 -9.00 33.22
N THR A 16 16.48 -10.03 32.61
CA THR A 16 16.21 -10.01 31.16
C THR A 16 15.12 -8.99 30.95
N ALA A 17 15.50 -7.80 30.52
CA ALA A 17 14.53 -6.87 29.94
C ALA A 17 13.99 -7.58 28.68
N LEU A 18 12.77 -8.09 28.76
CA LEU A 18 12.00 -8.44 27.58
C LEU A 18 11.78 -7.14 26.80
N VAL A 19 12.60 -6.92 25.78
CA VAL A 19 12.29 -5.91 24.77
C VAL A 19 11.04 -6.45 24.04
N GLN A 20 9.89 -6.04 24.51
CA GLN A 20 8.65 -6.29 23.80
C GLN A 20 8.75 -5.48 22.51
N ALA A 21 8.76 -6.15 21.37
CA ALA A 21 8.72 -5.44 20.08
C ALA A 21 7.49 -4.53 20.10
N GLN A 22 7.71 -3.23 19.95
CA GLN A 22 6.62 -2.26 19.96
C GLN A 22 5.71 -2.54 18.78
N GLU A 23 4.42 -2.71 19.05
CA GLU A 23 3.42 -2.96 18.00
C GLU A 23 3.24 -1.73 17.10
N TYR A 24 2.83 -1.95 15.88
CA TYR A 24 2.49 -0.89 14.95
C TYR A 24 1.21 -0.18 15.41
N SER A 25 1.25 1.13 15.55
CA SER A 25 0.10 2.00 15.84
C SER A 25 -0.25 2.79 14.58
N LEU A 26 -1.54 2.95 14.30
CA LEU A 26 -2.04 3.77 13.21
C LEU A 26 -1.67 5.23 13.47
N VAL A 27 -0.97 5.86 12.52
CA VAL A 27 -0.58 7.29 12.60
C VAL A 27 -1.32 8.14 11.57
N TRP A 28 -1.87 7.53 10.51
CA TRP A 28 -2.68 8.21 9.52
C TRP A 28 -3.60 7.24 8.78
N ASN A 29 -4.82 7.69 8.50
CA ASN A 29 -5.83 6.96 7.74
C ASN A 29 -6.51 7.91 6.75
N GLU A 30 -6.70 7.43 5.53
CA GLU A 30 -7.52 8.05 4.50
C GLU A 30 -8.51 7.00 4.00
N ASP A 31 -9.79 7.25 4.15
CA ASP A 31 -10.87 6.35 3.71
C ASP A 31 -11.77 6.95 2.63
N PHE A 32 -11.41 8.15 2.17
CA PHE A 32 -12.09 8.87 1.09
C PHE A 32 -13.60 9.12 1.29
N THR A 33 -14.06 9.16 2.55
CA THR A 33 -15.50 9.32 2.87
C THR A 33 -15.95 10.77 3.01
N ASP A 34 -15.06 11.75 2.99
CA ASP A 34 -15.35 13.18 3.25
C ASP A 34 -16.10 13.90 2.12
N GLY A 35 -16.46 13.19 1.04
CA GLY A 35 -17.22 13.73 -0.08
C GLY A 35 -16.42 14.56 -1.08
N ALA A 36 -15.20 14.99 -0.74
CA ALA A 36 -14.24 15.64 -1.61
C ALA A 36 -12.83 15.24 -1.24
N LEU A 37 -11.94 15.15 -2.22
CA LEU A 37 -10.53 14.86 -1.99
C LEU A 37 -9.89 15.99 -1.16
N ASP A 38 -9.26 15.67 -0.03
CA ASP A 38 -8.57 16.69 0.78
C ASP A 38 -7.35 17.25 0.05
N THR A 39 -7.49 18.45 -0.50
CA THR A 39 -6.42 19.13 -1.25
C THR A 39 -5.28 19.63 -0.36
N LYS A 40 -5.39 19.54 0.97
CA LYS A 40 -4.28 19.77 1.89
C LYS A 40 -3.37 18.52 2.02
N VAL A 41 -3.86 17.36 1.60
CA VAL A 41 -3.10 16.10 1.57
C VAL A 41 -2.73 15.74 0.16
N TRP A 42 -3.70 15.78 -0.75
CA TRP A 42 -3.58 15.26 -2.10
C TRP A 42 -3.39 16.36 -3.15
N ASN A 43 -2.38 16.21 -3.98
CA ASN A 43 -2.22 16.96 -5.21
C ASN A 43 -2.74 16.12 -6.38
N ILE A 44 -3.59 16.70 -7.23
CA ILE A 44 -3.96 16.11 -8.52
C ILE A 44 -2.95 16.57 -9.56
N GLU A 45 -2.30 15.64 -10.25
CA GLU A 45 -1.37 15.97 -11.32
C GLU A 45 -2.10 16.29 -12.61
N VAL A 46 -1.68 17.38 -13.27
CA VAL A 46 -2.26 17.87 -14.54
C VAL A 46 -1.11 18.09 -15.51
N ASN A 47 -0.79 17.09 -16.31
CA ASN A 47 0.28 17.15 -17.31
C ASN A 47 0.16 16.05 -18.36
N GLY A 48 0.85 16.20 -19.48
CA GLY A 48 0.95 15.21 -20.56
C GLY A 48 2.39 14.84 -20.90
N ASP A 49 3.32 14.92 -19.95
CA ASP A 49 4.77 14.79 -20.17
C ASP A 49 5.22 13.35 -20.42
N GLY A 50 4.32 12.38 -20.21
CA GLY A 50 4.59 10.95 -20.40
C GLY A 50 5.37 10.30 -19.28
N GLY A 51 5.44 10.94 -18.10
CA GLY A 51 5.98 10.38 -16.86
C GLY A 51 7.43 9.87 -16.94
N GLY A 52 8.24 10.37 -17.90
CA GLY A 52 9.57 9.82 -18.18
C GLY A 52 9.55 8.48 -18.91
N ASN A 53 8.40 7.86 -19.13
CA ASN A 53 8.20 6.50 -19.64
C ASN A 53 7.48 6.44 -21.00
N ASN A 54 7.37 7.56 -21.72
CA ASN A 54 6.62 7.66 -22.98
C ASN A 54 5.14 7.26 -22.86
N GLU A 55 4.53 7.54 -21.72
CA GLU A 55 3.11 7.27 -21.45
C GLU A 55 2.21 8.10 -22.39
N LEU A 56 1.04 7.55 -22.72
CA LEU A 56 0.19 8.11 -23.78
C LEU A 56 -0.84 9.10 -23.27
N GLN A 57 -1.26 9.02 -22.00
CA GLN A 57 -2.32 9.84 -21.41
C GLN A 57 -1.90 11.29 -21.18
N TYR A 58 -2.90 12.13 -21.03
CA TYR A 58 -2.83 13.38 -20.29
C TYR A 58 -3.45 13.14 -18.90
N TYR A 59 -2.70 13.34 -17.83
CA TYR A 59 -3.27 13.35 -16.49
C TYR A 59 -4.07 14.63 -16.30
N CYS A 60 -5.29 14.54 -15.78
CA CYS A 60 -6.18 15.67 -15.60
C CYS A 60 -7.12 15.48 -14.40
N GLU A 61 -7.72 16.58 -13.95
CA GLU A 61 -8.66 16.56 -12.81
C GLU A 61 -9.84 15.61 -13.06
N ASN A 62 -10.37 15.56 -14.28
CA ASN A 62 -11.47 14.64 -14.63
C ASN A 62 -11.11 13.16 -14.56
N GLY A 63 -9.81 12.83 -14.55
CA GLY A 63 -9.32 11.47 -14.33
C GLY A 63 -9.33 11.05 -12.85
N VAL A 64 -9.65 11.98 -11.92
CA VAL A 64 -9.65 11.77 -10.47
C VAL A 64 -11.02 12.11 -9.91
N SER A 65 -11.61 11.20 -9.13
CA SER A 65 -12.90 11.45 -8.48
C SER A 65 -13.02 10.67 -7.19
N LEU A 66 -13.92 11.09 -6.30
CA LEU A 66 -14.44 10.25 -5.23
C LEU A 66 -15.80 9.70 -5.64
N GLY A 67 -16.08 8.44 -5.31
CA GLY A 67 -17.34 7.81 -5.65
C GLY A 67 -17.47 6.38 -5.16
N ILE A 68 -18.61 5.79 -5.45
CA ILE A 68 -18.95 4.43 -5.01
C ILE A 68 -18.40 3.40 -5.98
N GLU A 69 -17.65 2.41 -5.48
CA GLU A 69 -17.29 1.24 -6.27
C GLU A 69 -18.54 0.35 -6.43
N PRO A 70 -18.98 0.07 -7.71
CA PRO A 70 -20.33 -0.45 -7.95
C PRO A 70 -20.59 -1.85 -7.38
N SER A 71 -19.56 -2.70 -7.23
CA SER A 71 -19.76 -4.09 -6.81
C SER A 71 -19.84 -4.27 -5.28
N THR A 72 -19.24 -3.36 -4.53
CA THR A 72 -19.16 -3.45 -3.07
C THR A 72 -19.91 -2.34 -2.34
N GLY A 73 -20.25 -1.25 -3.04
CA GLY A 73 -20.87 -0.07 -2.43
C GLY A 73 -19.91 0.77 -1.59
N LYS A 74 -18.60 0.53 -1.68
CA LYS A 74 -17.58 1.29 -0.94
C LYS A 74 -17.30 2.64 -1.59
N GLN A 75 -17.19 3.68 -0.76
CA GLN A 75 -16.65 4.97 -1.18
C GLN A 75 -15.16 4.81 -1.44
N CYS A 76 -14.65 5.38 -2.53
CA CYS A 76 -13.28 5.18 -2.97
C CYS A 76 -12.73 6.46 -3.63
N LEU A 77 -11.41 6.59 -3.62
CA LEU A 77 -10.69 7.34 -4.65
C LEU A 77 -10.74 6.52 -5.95
N ILE A 78 -11.11 7.18 -7.04
CA ILE A 78 -11.27 6.58 -8.37
C ILE A 78 -10.33 7.27 -9.34
N LEU A 79 -9.41 6.50 -9.93
CA LEU A 79 -8.53 6.96 -11.00
C LEU A 79 -9.00 6.32 -12.31
N THR A 80 -9.44 7.14 -13.27
CA THR A 80 -10.10 6.69 -14.49
C THR A 80 -9.32 7.04 -15.74
N ALA A 81 -8.97 6.02 -16.53
CA ALA A 81 -8.41 6.18 -17.86
C ALA A 81 -9.53 6.15 -18.91
N THR A 82 -9.53 7.13 -19.82
CA THR A 82 -10.54 7.30 -20.86
C THR A 82 -9.89 7.57 -22.22
N GLN A 83 -10.34 6.87 -23.25
CA GLN A 83 -9.91 7.14 -24.63
C GLN A 83 -10.68 8.36 -25.16
N GLU A 84 -10.02 9.49 -25.23
CA GLU A 84 -10.57 10.77 -25.71
C GLU A 84 -9.46 11.69 -26.21
N ASN A 85 -9.83 12.67 -27.04
CA ASN A 85 -8.88 13.70 -27.45
C ASN A 85 -8.84 14.80 -26.39
N TYR A 86 -7.69 15.00 -25.77
CA TYR A 86 -7.49 16.03 -24.75
C TYR A 86 -6.07 16.60 -24.81
N GLN A 87 -5.91 17.91 -24.95
CA GLN A 87 -4.62 18.61 -24.93
C GLN A 87 -3.53 17.96 -25.80
N GLY A 88 -3.91 17.48 -27.01
CA GLY A 88 -3.01 16.84 -27.95
C GLY A 88 -2.74 15.36 -27.71
N LYS A 89 -3.20 14.80 -26.60
CA LYS A 89 -3.17 13.35 -26.31
C LYS A 89 -4.46 12.67 -26.78
N LYS A 90 -4.44 11.34 -26.86
CA LYS A 90 -5.57 10.51 -27.31
C LYS A 90 -6.26 9.77 -26.17
N CYS A 91 -5.84 9.98 -24.96
CA CYS A 91 -6.46 9.50 -23.73
C CYS A 91 -6.14 10.42 -22.57
N THR A 92 -7.04 10.42 -21.59
CA THR A 92 -6.85 11.05 -20.27
C THR A 92 -6.73 9.98 -19.21
N SER A 93 -6.20 10.35 -18.04
CA SER A 93 -6.16 9.49 -16.86
C SER A 93 -6.00 10.28 -15.57
N GLY A 94 -5.99 9.58 -14.42
CA GLY A 94 -5.82 10.16 -13.09
C GLY A 94 -4.48 9.79 -12.45
N ARG A 95 -3.87 10.78 -11.77
CA ARG A 95 -2.72 10.63 -10.89
C ARG A 95 -2.82 11.60 -9.73
N VAL A 96 -2.60 11.07 -8.52
CA VAL A 96 -2.56 11.86 -7.29
C VAL A 96 -1.27 11.58 -6.54
N ASN A 97 -0.80 12.55 -5.77
CA ASN A 97 0.35 12.39 -4.89
C ASN A 97 0.21 13.23 -3.62
N THR A 98 1.00 12.91 -2.60
CA THR A 98 1.02 13.65 -1.32
C THR A 98 2.26 14.54 -1.14
N LYS A 99 3.01 14.81 -2.21
CA LYS A 99 4.24 15.61 -2.18
C LYS A 99 4.05 16.94 -1.45
N HIS A 100 4.95 17.28 -0.53
CA HIS A 100 4.95 18.44 0.36
C HIS A 100 3.84 18.48 1.42
N ASN A 101 2.84 17.62 1.32
CA ASN A 101 1.68 17.63 2.21
C ASN A 101 1.69 16.48 3.21
N LEU A 102 2.04 15.27 2.78
CA LEU A 102 2.22 14.12 3.65
C LEU A 102 3.44 13.32 3.20
N HIS A 103 4.34 13.08 4.13
CA HIS A 103 5.50 12.22 3.94
C HIS A 103 5.89 11.54 5.26
N TYR A 104 6.55 10.41 5.15
CA TYR A 104 6.95 9.62 6.32
C TYR A 104 8.25 8.86 6.05
N THR A 105 8.93 8.47 7.12
CA THR A 105 10.11 7.60 7.07
C THR A 105 9.84 6.37 7.92
N TYR A 106 10.01 5.20 7.33
CA TYR A 106 9.81 3.89 7.94
C TYR A 106 8.40 3.68 8.53
N GLY A 107 8.04 2.42 8.66
CA GLY A 107 6.74 2.01 9.17
C GLY A 107 6.09 0.94 8.30
N LYS A 108 4.80 0.80 8.44
CA LYS A 108 3.95 -0.06 7.63
C LYS A 108 2.98 0.83 6.84
N LEU A 109 3.00 0.73 5.52
CA LEU A 109 2.03 1.36 4.62
C LEU A 109 1.12 0.27 4.06
N GLU A 110 -0.18 0.51 4.13
CA GLU A 110 -1.20 -0.36 3.56
C GLU A 110 -2.15 0.42 2.68
N ALA A 111 -2.56 -0.18 1.57
CA ALA A 111 -3.63 0.34 0.73
C ALA A 111 -4.55 -0.80 0.29
N ARG A 112 -5.87 -0.55 0.33
CA ARG A 112 -6.86 -1.48 -0.17
C ARG A 112 -7.32 -1.06 -1.56
N ILE A 113 -6.91 -1.83 -2.56
CA ILE A 113 -7.00 -1.45 -3.98
C ILE A 113 -7.75 -2.52 -4.77
N LYS A 114 -8.63 -2.07 -5.69
CA LYS A 114 -9.19 -2.88 -6.76
C LYS A 114 -8.62 -2.38 -8.08
N PHE A 115 -7.85 -3.24 -8.74
CA PHE A 115 -7.19 -2.90 -9.98
C PHE A 115 -8.17 -2.95 -11.18
N PRO A 116 -7.96 -2.11 -12.21
CA PRO A 116 -8.75 -2.18 -13.43
C PRO A 116 -8.42 -3.45 -14.22
N LYS A 117 -9.28 -3.81 -15.17
CA LYS A 117 -8.90 -4.78 -16.20
C LYS A 117 -7.82 -4.17 -17.08
N THR A 118 -6.57 -4.51 -16.80
CA THR A 118 -5.41 -3.93 -17.48
C THR A 118 -5.38 -4.33 -18.97
N ALA A 119 -5.88 -5.51 -19.31
CA ALA A 119 -5.75 -6.08 -20.65
C ALA A 119 -4.35 -5.77 -21.22
N ASN A 120 -4.25 -5.20 -22.43
CA ASN A 120 -2.98 -4.67 -22.89
C ASN A 120 -3.02 -3.14 -22.81
N GLY A 121 -2.04 -2.53 -22.15
CA GLY A 121 -1.75 -1.12 -22.22
C GLY A 121 -2.19 -0.26 -21.04
N LEU A 122 -2.92 -0.77 -20.04
CA LEU A 122 -3.05 -0.06 -18.76
C LEU A 122 -1.94 -0.44 -17.80
N TRP A 123 -1.52 0.55 -17.03
CA TRP A 123 -0.43 0.46 -16.06
C TRP A 123 -0.83 1.17 -14.75
N PRO A 124 -1.64 0.52 -13.91
CA PRO A 124 -1.94 0.99 -12.56
C PRO A 124 -0.73 0.81 -11.67
N ALA A 125 -0.44 1.81 -10.83
CA ALA A 125 0.65 1.80 -9.87
C ALA A 125 0.25 2.45 -8.53
N PHE A 126 0.79 1.88 -7.44
CA PHE A 126 0.80 2.47 -6.11
C PHE A 126 2.23 2.42 -5.58
N TRP A 127 2.82 3.58 -5.33
CA TRP A 127 4.25 3.74 -5.17
C TRP A 127 4.63 5.00 -4.38
N GLN A 128 5.91 5.23 -4.16
CA GLN A 128 6.42 6.39 -3.45
C GLN A 128 7.77 6.89 -3.99
N LEU A 129 8.03 8.17 -3.78
CA LEU A 129 9.30 8.84 -4.07
C LEU A 129 9.82 9.58 -2.85
N GLY A 130 11.15 9.76 -2.78
CA GLY A 130 11.77 10.61 -1.76
C GLY A 130 11.28 12.05 -1.85
N GLU A 131 10.89 12.63 -0.70
CA GLU A 131 10.38 13.99 -0.58
C GLU A 131 11.40 15.05 -1.05
N ASN A 132 12.69 14.73 -1.00
CA ASN A 132 13.79 15.57 -1.45
C ASN A 132 13.97 15.60 -2.99
N ILE A 133 13.01 15.09 -3.76
CA ILE A 133 13.11 14.99 -5.24
C ILE A 133 13.38 16.35 -5.91
N ASP A 134 12.83 17.44 -5.38
CA ASP A 134 13.05 18.79 -5.96
C ASP A 134 14.50 19.27 -5.80
N GLU A 135 15.21 18.76 -4.78
CA GLU A 135 16.59 19.12 -4.50
C GLU A 135 17.58 18.24 -5.28
N VAL A 136 17.33 16.92 -5.27
CA VAL A 136 18.31 15.96 -5.78
C VAL A 136 17.92 15.37 -7.15
N GLY A 137 16.64 15.42 -7.51
CA GLY A 137 16.08 14.83 -8.72
C GLY A 137 16.02 13.30 -8.70
N TRP A 138 15.33 12.73 -9.68
CA TRP A 138 15.29 11.28 -9.91
C TRP A 138 16.58 10.83 -10.65
N PRO A 139 17.17 9.68 -10.34
CA PRO A 139 16.80 8.67 -9.36
C PRO A 139 17.44 8.83 -7.97
N ARG A 140 18.06 9.96 -7.68
CA ARG A 140 18.77 10.20 -6.41
C ARG A 140 17.84 10.27 -5.21
N CYS A 141 16.59 10.69 -5.41
CA CYS A 141 15.59 10.72 -4.34
C CYS A 141 15.17 9.31 -3.88
N GLY A 142 15.41 8.28 -4.68
CA GLY A 142 14.89 6.94 -4.47
C GLY A 142 13.42 6.80 -4.89
N GLU A 143 13.08 5.63 -5.43
CA GLU A 143 11.72 5.25 -5.83
C GLU A 143 11.42 3.86 -5.31
N THR A 144 10.22 3.65 -4.78
CA THR A 144 9.75 2.36 -4.33
C THR A 144 8.37 2.09 -4.89
N ASP A 145 8.29 1.15 -5.83
CA ASP A 145 7.05 0.72 -6.47
C ASP A 145 6.45 -0.42 -5.68
N ILE A 146 5.46 -0.10 -4.85
CA ILE A 146 4.87 -1.10 -3.96
C ILE A 146 4.11 -2.13 -4.78
N ILE A 147 3.35 -1.69 -5.77
CA ILE A 147 2.72 -2.59 -6.74
C ILE A 147 2.50 -1.91 -8.08
N GLU A 148 2.83 -2.62 -9.14
CA GLU A 148 2.55 -2.25 -10.52
C GLU A 148 1.96 -3.43 -11.28
N MET A 149 0.97 -3.15 -12.15
CA MET A 149 0.42 -4.14 -13.09
C MET A 149 0.49 -3.62 -14.52
N GLY A 150 0.39 -4.51 -15.50
CA GLY A 150 0.35 -4.15 -16.91
C GLY A 150 1.67 -4.32 -17.66
N HIS A 151 2.74 -4.85 -17.02
CA HIS A 151 3.99 -5.17 -17.71
C HIS A 151 3.76 -6.14 -18.87
N LYS A 152 4.47 -5.94 -19.98
CA LYS A 152 4.35 -6.78 -21.19
C LYS A 152 4.50 -8.28 -20.94
N ASP A 153 5.32 -8.67 -19.96
CA ASP A 153 5.54 -10.09 -19.64
C ASP A 153 4.30 -10.76 -19.03
N GLY A 154 3.35 -9.96 -18.50
CA GLY A 154 2.04 -10.43 -18.07
C GLY A 154 1.05 -10.69 -19.20
N TYR A 155 1.36 -10.36 -20.46
CA TYR A 155 0.47 -10.60 -21.59
C TYR A 155 0.23 -12.09 -21.86
N ASN A 156 -0.69 -12.40 -22.78
CA ASN A 156 -1.08 -13.78 -23.11
C ASN A 156 -1.85 -14.52 -21.99
N GLY A 157 -2.83 -13.83 -21.38
CA GLY A 157 -3.78 -14.42 -20.43
C GLY A 157 -3.35 -14.40 -18.98
N ARG A 158 -2.35 -13.57 -18.62
CA ARG A 158 -1.89 -13.37 -17.24
C ARG A 158 -2.05 -11.92 -16.76
N GLN A 159 -2.62 -11.05 -17.58
CA GLN A 159 -2.74 -9.62 -17.31
C GLN A 159 -3.45 -9.29 -16.00
N ASP A 160 -4.34 -10.17 -15.58
CA ASP A 160 -5.17 -10.00 -14.38
C ASP A 160 -4.47 -10.39 -13.08
N ARG A 161 -3.33 -11.06 -13.14
CA ARG A 161 -2.63 -11.63 -11.98
C ARG A 161 -1.12 -11.45 -11.97
N TYR A 162 -0.54 -10.86 -13.03
CA TYR A 162 0.87 -10.57 -13.14
C TYR A 162 1.15 -9.15 -12.64
N PHE A 163 2.05 -9.01 -11.68
CA PHE A 163 2.41 -7.76 -11.05
C PHE A 163 3.86 -7.80 -10.57
N ASN A 164 4.41 -6.65 -10.19
CA ASN A 164 5.72 -6.55 -9.58
C ASN A 164 5.78 -5.47 -8.50
N GLY A 165 6.77 -5.61 -7.61
CA GLY A 165 7.31 -4.55 -6.80
C GLY A 165 8.70 -4.20 -7.30
N ALA A 166 9.15 -2.96 -7.08
CA ALA A 166 10.47 -2.53 -7.49
C ALA A 166 11.04 -1.42 -6.59
N MET A 167 12.37 -1.27 -6.63
CA MET A 167 13.07 -0.13 -6.05
C MET A 167 14.11 0.39 -7.04
N HIS A 168 14.22 1.72 -7.15
CA HIS A 168 15.13 2.40 -8.05
C HIS A 168 15.92 3.47 -7.31
N LEU A 169 17.22 3.51 -7.55
CA LEU A 169 18.12 4.59 -7.11
C LEU A 169 19.29 4.75 -8.06
N GLY A 170 19.99 5.85 -7.97
CA GLY A 170 21.17 6.05 -8.79
C GLY A 170 21.71 7.47 -8.72
N SER A 171 22.91 7.72 -9.23
CA SER A 171 23.48 9.07 -9.32
C SER A 171 22.95 9.87 -10.50
N ALA A 172 22.45 9.19 -11.53
CA ALA A 172 21.90 9.80 -12.73
C ALA A 172 20.97 8.81 -13.45
N TRP A 173 20.10 9.32 -14.32
CA TRP A 173 19.12 8.55 -15.10
C TRP A 173 19.73 7.40 -15.93
N ASN A 174 20.99 7.49 -16.31
CA ASN A 174 21.71 6.46 -17.08
C ASN A 174 22.55 5.50 -16.21
N THR A 175 22.50 5.64 -14.90
CA THR A 175 23.22 4.81 -13.94
C THR A 175 22.29 4.37 -12.80
N VAL A 176 21.09 3.95 -13.18
CA VAL A 176 20.07 3.48 -12.21
C VAL A 176 20.40 2.06 -11.78
N TRP A 177 20.49 1.86 -10.46
CA TRP A 177 20.34 0.55 -9.86
C TRP A 177 18.86 0.25 -9.72
N GLN A 178 18.49 -0.95 -10.04
CA GLN A 178 17.10 -1.40 -9.93
C GLN A 178 17.05 -2.80 -9.31
N ASP A 179 16.16 -3.01 -8.39
CA ASP A 179 15.68 -4.33 -7.97
C ASP A 179 14.18 -4.40 -8.28
N ALA A 180 13.80 -5.31 -9.15
CA ALA A 180 12.42 -5.50 -9.57
C ALA A 180 12.09 -6.99 -9.52
N GLN A 181 11.03 -7.33 -8.76
CA GLN A 181 10.61 -8.71 -8.54
C GLN A 181 9.18 -8.89 -9.04
N ALA A 182 9.04 -9.68 -10.10
CA ALA A 182 7.76 -9.96 -10.73
C ALA A 182 7.13 -11.23 -10.18
N HIS A 183 5.81 -11.22 -10.03
CA HIS A 183 5.02 -12.31 -9.50
C HIS A 183 3.79 -12.60 -10.35
N GLU A 184 3.37 -13.85 -10.32
CA GLU A 184 2.10 -14.29 -10.84
C GLU A 184 1.25 -14.84 -9.70
N TRP A 185 0.14 -14.16 -9.40
CA TRP A 185 -0.77 -14.60 -8.35
C TRP A 185 -1.65 -15.75 -8.82
N ALA A 186 -2.14 -16.56 -7.90
CA ALA A 186 -3.02 -17.69 -8.25
C ALA A 186 -4.41 -17.26 -8.74
N TYR A 187 -4.82 -16.02 -8.40
CA TYR A 187 -6.14 -15.47 -8.68
C TYR A 187 -6.04 -14.10 -9.34
N SER A 188 -7.14 -13.64 -9.95
CA SER A 188 -7.24 -12.28 -10.48
C SER A 188 -7.12 -11.23 -9.37
N LEU A 189 -6.37 -10.16 -9.63
CA LEU A 189 -6.29 -8.96 -8.81
C LEU A 189 -7.30 -7.88 -9.25
N GLN A 190 -8.13 -8.15 -10.25
CA GLN A 190 -8.99 -7.17 -10.93
C GLN A 190 -10.46 -7.28 -10.57
N ASP A 191 -10.88 -8.36 -9.93
CA ASP A 191 -12.30 -8.66 -9.67
C ASP A 191 -12.75 -8.24 -8.27
N THR A 192 -11.81 -8.06 -7.35
CA THR A 192 -12.07 -7.69 -5.95
C THR A 192 -10.99 -6.79 -5.38
N PHE A 193 -11.21 -6.26 -4.17
CA PHE A 193 -10.21 -5.51 -3.46
C PHE A 193 -9.14 -6.41 -2.86
N HIS A 194 -7.90 -5.95 -2.95
CA HIS A 194 -6.73 -6.54 -2.31
C HIS A 194 -6.04 -5.52 -1.41
N ILE A 195 -5.42 -5.99 -0.34
CA ILE A 195 -4.59 -5.15 0.53
C ILE A 195 -3.14 -5.39 0.15
N VAL A 196 -2.48 -4.33 -0.32
CA VAL A 196 -1.04 -4.29 -0.49
C VAL A 196 -0.41 -3.70 0.77
N THR A 197 0.61 -4.37 1.29
CA THR A 197 1.30 -3.97 2.52
C THR A 197 2.77 -3.83 2.23
N MET A 198 3.37 -2.68 2.57
CA MET A 198 4.81 -2.50 2.63
C MET A 198 5.24 -2.35 4.08
N ILE A 199 6.24 -3.12 4.50
CA ILE A 199 6.95 -2.94 5.77
C ILE A 199 8.33 -2.40 5.43
N TRP A 200 8.58 -1.15 5.84
CA TRP A 200 9.81 -0.44 5.57
C TRP A 200 10.54 -0.14 6.87
N THR A 201 11.73 -0.68 6.97
CA THR A 201 12.62 -0.55 8.13
C THR A 201 13.95 0.10 7.72
N PRO A 202 14.83 0.49 8.66
CA PRO A 202 16.17 0.98 8.32
C PRO A 202 17.04 -0.04 7.55
N THR A 203 16.69 -1.32 7.59
CA THR A 203 17.50 -2.41 7.05
C THR A 203 16.84 -3.19 5.92
N SER A 204 15.53 -3.04 5.72
CA SER A 204 14.81 -3.76 4.67
C SER A 204 13.53 -3.08 4.22
N VAL A 205 13.10 -3.43 3.01
CA VAL A 205 11.74 -3.24 2.51
C VAL A 205 11.16 -4.60 2.15
N ASP A 206 9.99 -4.90 2.70
CA ASP A 206 9.24 -6.12 2.44
C ASP A 206 7.82 -5.75 1.97
N MET A 207 7.36 -6.35 0.87
CA MET A 207 6.03 -6.10 0.34
C MET A 207 5.19 -7.38 0.30
N TYR A 208 3.92 -7.25 0.66
CA TYR A 208 3.00 -8.39 0.80
C TYR A 208 1.66 -8.11 0.14
N MET A 209 1.02 -9.18 -0.31
CA MET A 209 -0.37 -9.18 -0.77
C MET A 209 -1.26 -9.86 0.25
N ASN A 210 -2.31 -9.17 0.73
CA ASN A 210 -3.33 -9.70 1.66
C ASN A 210 -2.73 -10.32 2.94
N LYS A 211 -1.68 -9.71 3.51
CA LYS A 211 -0.91 -10.27 4.62
C LYS A 211 -1.77 -10.58 5.86
N ASP A 212 -2.69 -9.69 6.23
CA ASP A 212 -3.51 -9.86 7.45
C ASP A 212 -4.52 -11.00 7.33
N SER A 213 -5.11 -11.19 6.14
CA SER A 213 -6.02 -12.31 5.88
C SER A 213 -5.32 -13.60 5.51
N HIS A 214 -4.06 -13.52 5.09
CA HIS A 214 -3.21 -14.63 4.67
C HIS A 214 -1.79 -14.46 5.25
N PRO A 215 -1.63 -14.62 6.58
CA PRO A 215 -0.35 -14.41 7.25
C PRO A 215 0.74 -15.41 6.79
N GLU A 216 0.34 -16.53 6.18
CA GLU A 216 1.21 -17.51 5.55
C GLU A 216 1.86 -17.01 4.25
N ASN A 217 1.33 -15.95 3.62
CA ASN A 217 1.91 -15.39 2.41
C ASN A 217 3.29 -14.81 2.69
N SER A 218 4.28 -15.27 1.95
CA SER A 218 5.62 -14.68 1.92
C SER A 218 5.57 -13.30 1.24
N ALA A 219 6.59 -12.49 1.51
CA ALA A 219 6.79 -11.26 0.76
C ALA A 219 6.91 -11.57 -0.73
N TYR A 220 6.24 -10.78 -1.57
CA TYR A 220 6.45 -10.84 -3.03
C TYR A 220 7.62 -9.97 -3.47
N PHE A 221 8.07 -9.07 -2.62
CA PHE A 221 9.27 -8.27 -2.81
C PHE A 221 10.04 -8.22 -1.49
N HIS A 222 11.36 -8.35 -1.57
CA HIS A 222 12.27 -8.13 -0.45
C HIS A 222 13.54 -7.46 -0.96
N ALA A 223 13.95 -6.39 -0.29
CA ALA A 223 15.23 -5.74 -0.53
C ALA A 223 15.92 -5.39 0.79
N ASP A 224 17.21 -5.77 0.89
CA ASP A 224 18.08 -5.31 1.96
C ASP A 224 18.52 -3.86 1.72
N LEU A 225 18.40 -3.04 2.75
CA LEU A 225 18.87 -1.64 2.77
C LEU A 225 20.22 -1.46 3.47
N GLU A 226 20.92 -2.55 3.77
CA GLU A 226 22.25 -2.47 4.38
C GLU A 226 23.16 -1.54 3.56
N PRO A 227 24.04 -0.77 4.23
CA PRO A 227 24.98 0.11 3.55
C PRO A 227 25.81 -0.69 2.54
N ASN A 228 25.82 -0.25 1.29
CA ASN A 228 26.73 -0.78 0.30
C ASN A 228 27.98 0.10 0.23
N ASP A 229 29.08 -0.43 -0.32
CA ASP A 229 30.37 0.26 -0.42
C ASP A 229 30.37 1.42 -1.42
N ASP A 230 29.27 1.63 -2.16
CA ASP A 230 29.15 2.73 -3.11
C ASP A 230 28.71 4.01 -2.40
N SER A 231 29.63 4.95 -2.21
CA SER A 231 29.35 6.25 -1.58
C SER A 231 28.36 7.11 -2.37
N ASN A 232 28.10 6.80 -3.65
CA ASN A 232 27.14 7.54 -4.48
C ASN A 232 25.74 6.95 -4.44
N TYR A 233 25.57 5.71 -3.95
CA TYR A 233 24.32 4.95 -4.01
C TYR A 233 24.05 4.19 -2.73
N ASN A 234 24.37 4.74 -1.57
CA ASN A 234 24.09 4.07 -0.32
C ASN A 234 22.58 3.89 -0.16
N ARG A 235 22.10 2.64 -0.30
CA ARG A 235 20.68 2.28 -0.24
C ARG A 235 20.04 2.74 1.06
N GLN A 236 20.71 2.51 2.18
CA GLN A 236 20.21 2.92 3.49
C GLN A 236 20.03 4.43 3.59
N GLN A 237 20.96 5.22 3.03
CA GLN A 237 20.87 6.67 3.05
C GLN A 237 19.76 7.21 2.14
N VAL A 238 19.64 6.67 0.92
CA VAL A 238 18.62 7.10 -0.05
C VAL A 238 17.23 6.72 0.43
N PHE A 239 17.02 5.47 0.84
CA PHE A 239 15.74 5.00 1.35
C PHE A 239 15.54 5.25 2.86
N GLY A 240 16.41 6.01 3.50
CA GLY A 240 16.25 6.53 4.85
C GLY A 240 15.71 7.97 4.90
N GLN A 241 15.30 8.52 3.74
CA GLN A 241 14.69 9.84 3.64
C GLN A 241 13.17 9.75 3.71
N PRO A 242 12.46 10.82 4.10
CA PRO A 242 11.00 10.86 4.00
C PRO A 242 10.53 10.62 2.57
N ASN A 243 9.44 9.85 2.42
CA ASN A 243 8.84 9.57 1.14
C ASN A 243 7.38 10.01 1.11
N PHE A 244 6.92 10.50 -0.05
CA PHE A 244 5.52 10.81 -0.32
C PHE A 244 4.88 9.72 -1.18
N ILE A 245 3.56 9.59 -1.09
CA ILE A 245 2.77 8.53 -1.73
C ILE A 245 2.26 9.02 -3.08
N ILE A 246 2.22 8.09 -4.05
CA ILE A 246 1.68 8.33 -5.40
C ILE A 246 0.75 7.17 -5.78
N ALA A 247 -0.37 7.50 -6.41
CA ALA A 247 -1.24 6.54 -7.07
C ALA A 247 -1.62 7.04 -8.46
N ASN A 248 -1.51 6.18 -9.47
CA ASN A 248 -1.86 6.54 -10.83
C ASN A 248 -2.36 5.35 -11.66
N LEU A 249 -3.02 5.70 -12.77
CA LEU A 249 -3.39 4.77 -13.81
C LEU A 249 -2.79 5.25 -15.12
N ALA A 250 -1.56 4.83 -15.45
CA ALA A 250 -0.90 5.17 -16.70
C ALA A 250 -1.48 4.39 -17.88
N VAL A 251 -1.28 4.89 -19.09
CA VAL A 251 -1.74 4.28 -20.34
C VAL A 251 -0.57 4.18 -21.31
N GLY A 252 -0.26 2.96 -21.75
CA GLY A 252 0.86 2.72 -22.66
C GLY A 252 2.22 3.03 -22.04
N GLY A 253 3.21 3.26 -22.89
CA GLY A 253 4.57 3.59 -22.50
C GLY A 253 5.50 2.38 -22.44
N ASN A 254 6.65 2.60 -21.78
CA ASN A 254 7.78 1.66 -21.77
C ASN A 254 7.47 0.36 -21.01
N PHE A 255 6.70 0.41 -19.93
CA PHE A 255 6.40 -0.74 -19.09
C PHE A 255 5.45 -1.74 -19.79
N PRO A 256 4.31 -1.31 -20.37
CA PRO A 256 3.48 -2.17 -21.22
C PRO A 256 4.09 -2.43 -22.61
N GLN A 257 5.10 -1.65 -23.03
CA GLN A 257 5.64 -1.62 -24.39
C GLN A 257 4.59 -1.34 -25.47
N ILE A 258 3.71 -0.39 -25.21
CA ILE A 258 2.66 0.08 -26.12
C ILE A 258 2.78 1.60 -26.26
N TRP A 259 3.08 2.07 -27.48
CA TRP A 259 3.32 3.48 -27.79
C TRP A 259 2.29 4.07 -28.78
N ASP A 260 1.27 3.29 -29.16
CA ASP A 260 0.13 3.74 -29.96
C ASP A 260 -1.16 3.37 -29.26
N ILE A 261 -2.04 4.36 -29.07
CA ILE A 261 -3.35 4.19 -28.41
C ILE A 261 -4.21 3.12 -29.07
N LYS A 262 -4.04 2.86 -30.37
CA LYS A 262 -4.76 1.82 -31.12
C LYS A 262 -4.43 0.41 -30.64
N ASN A 263 -3.31 0.24 -29.95
CA ASN A 263 -2.89 -1.05 -29.40
C ASN A 263 -3.24 -1.19 -27.90
N VAL A 264 -3.87 -0.18 -27.30
CA VAL A 264 -4.36 -0.22 -25.93
C VAL A 264 -5.73 -0.91 -25.91
N THR A 265 -5.73 -2.24 -25.88
CA THR A 265 -6.98 -3.02 -25.92
C THR A 265 -7.84 -2.84 -24.67
N ALA A 266 -7.24 -2.40 -23.57
CA ALA A 266 -7.95 -2.13 -22.32
C ALA A 266 -9.05 -1.08 -22.47
N LEU A 267 -8.90 -0.10 -23.36
CA LEU A 267 -9.82 1.03 -23.53
C LEU A 267 -10.79 0.85 -24.71
N GLU A 268 -10.71 -0.23 -25.49
CA GLU A 268 -11.59 -0.48 -26.65
C GLU A 268 -13.09 -0.52 -26.28
N SER A 269 -13.42 -0.97 -25.07
CA SER A 269 -14.81 -1.11 -24.60
C SER A 269 -15.22 -0.03 -23.58
N GLY A 270 -14.53 1.10 -23.56
CA GLY A 270 -14.82 2.24 -22.69
C GLY A 270 -13.76 2.50 -21.63
N SER A 271 -14.06 3.43 -20.72
CA SER A 271 -13.16 3.81 -19.64
C SER A 271 -12.86 2.66 -18.67
N ARG A 272 -11.74 2.76 -17.98
CA ARG A 272 -11.33 1.82 -16.92
C ARG A 272 -10.94 2.59 -15.68
N SER A 273 -11.29 2.05 -14.52
CA SER A 273 -11.02 2.71 -13.24
C SER A 273 -10.29 1.78 -12.28
N MET A 274 -9.31 2.35 -11.59
CA MET A 274 -8.68 1.83 -10.39
C MET A 274 -9.41 2.44 -9.19
N TYR A 275 -9.71 1.64 -8.17
CA TYR A 275 -10.40 2.08 -6.96
C TYR A 275 -9.51 1.87 -5.76
N ILE A 276 -9.39 2.87 -4.91
CA ILE A 276 -8.67 2.80 -3.63
C ILE A 276 -9.68 3.07 -2.53
N ASP A 277 -9.96 2.07 -1.70
CA ASP A 277 -10.94 2.13 -0.61
C ASP A 277 -10.38 2.91 0.58
N TRP A 278 -9.12 2.63 0.94
CA TRP A 278 -8.40 3.34 1.99
C TRP A 278 -6.88 3.18 1.85
N ILE A 279 -6.15 4.11 2.50
CA ILE A 279 -4.70 4.08 2.68
C ILE A 279 -4.38 4.33 4.14
N ARG A 280 -3.43 3.58 4.73
CA ARG A 280 -3.08 3.64 6.15
C ARG A 280 -1.59 3.60 6.37
N ILE A 281 -1.09 4.45 7.26
CA ILE A 281 0.29 4.45 7.71
C ILE A 281 0.32 4.10 9.19
N TYR A 282 1.22 3.17 9.54
CA TYR A 282 1.43 2.73 10.91
C TYR A 282 2.91 2.86 11.26
N GLN A 283 3.19 3.29 12.49
CA GLN A 283 4.55 3.38 13.02
C GLN A 283 4.64 2.75 14.40
N ARG A 284 5.88 2.41 14.82
CA ARG A 284 6.14 1.85 16.16
C ARG A 284 6.55 2.92 17.18
N GLY A 285 6.79 4.16 16.73
CA GLY A 285 7.34 5.23 17.58
C GLY A 285 8.84 5.12 17.79
N ASP A 286 9.56 4.40 16.91
CA ASP A 286 11.01 4.34 16.93
C ASP A 286 11.61 5.72 16.62
N THR A 287 12.76 6.04 17.22
CA THR A 287 13.38 7.39 17.13
C THR A 287 13.83 7.78 15.72
N ASN A 288 13.97 6.83 14.82
CA ASN A 288 14.33 7.02 13.41
C ASN A 288 13.12 7.12 12.49
N GLN A 289 11.91 6.95 13.01
CA GLN A 289 10.67 7.17 12.27
C GLN A 289 10.29 8.65 12.27
N SER A 290 9.70 9.09 11.16
CA SER A 290 9.10 10.43 11.06
C SER A 290 7.76 10.34 10.34
N PHE A 291 6.87 11.25 10.69
CA PHE A 291 5.59 11.44 10.02
C PHE A 291 5.27 12.93 9.98
N HIS A 292 4.85 13.40 8.83
CA HIS A 292 4.35 14.75 8.60
C HIS A 292 3.09 14.71 7.77
N CYS A 293 2.08 15.45 8.19
CA CYS A 293 0.88 15.70 7.42
C CYS A 293 0.37 17.12 7.68
N THR A 294 0.03 17.85 6.62
CA THR A 294 -0.47 19.23 6.71
C THR A 294 -1.94 19.29 7.13
N SER A 295 -2.67 18.19 6.97
CA SER A 295 -4.03 18.01 7.47
C SER A 295 -4.04 16.73 8.32
N PRO A 296 -3.77 16.82 9.64
CA PRO A 296 -3.90 15.66 10.50
C PRO A 296 -5.34 15.16 10.41
N SER A 297 -5.52 13.85 10.25
CA SER A 297 -6.85 13.25 10.30
C SER A 297 -7.49 13.57 11.66
N ASP A 298 -8.64 14.23 11.65
CA ASP A 298 -9.32 14.67 12.87
C ASP A 298 -9.83 13.49 13.72
N ASP A 299 -9.92 12.27 13.13
CA ASP A 299 -10.46 11.09 13.76
C ASP A 299 -9.55 9.86 13.63
N ILE A 300 -8.33 9.93 14.18
CA ILE A 300 -7.61 8.69 14.49
C ILE A 300 -8.25 8.12 15.77
N GLU A 301 -9.38 7.44 15.66
CA GLU A 301 -9.77 6.48 16.68
C GLU A 301 -8.65 5.44 16.73
N PRO A 302 -8.01 5.21 17.88
CA PRO A 302 -6.98 4.20 18.00
C PRO A 302 -7.60 2.87 17.58
N ASP A 303 -7.10 2.30 16.48
CA ASP A 303 -7.47 0.95 16.08
C ASP A 303 -7.04 0.01 17.21
N ASN A 304 -8.01 -0.38 18.06
CA ASN A 304 -7.79 -1.30 19.19
C ASN A 304 -7.48 -2.72 18.70
N GLY A 305 -6.97 -2.88 17.49
CA GLY A 305 -6.59 -4.18 16.93
C GLY A 305 -7.76 -5.12 16.67
N THR A 306 -8.97 -4.61 16.70
CA THR A 306 -10.17 -5.36 16.36
C THR A 306 -10.43 -5.23 14.87
N VAL A 307 -9.98 -6.21 14.11
CA VAL A 307 -10.49 -6.47 12.75
C VAL A 307 -12.02 -6.45 12.84
N GLY A 308 -12.63 -5.39 12.29
CA GLY A 308 -14.04 -5.03 12.25
C GLY A 308 -15.08 -6.10 12.59
N ILE A 309 -15.18 -6.47 13.85
CA ILE A 309 -16.37 -7.07 14.40
C ILE A 309 -16.85 -6.08 15.47
N GLU A 310 -17.76 -5.19 15.09
CA GLU A 310 -18.48 -4.37 16.05
C GLU A 310 -19.03 -5.27 17.15
N GLN A 311 -18.91 -4.82 18.42
CA GLN A 311 -19.54 -5.52 19.52
C GLN A 311 -21.05 -5.42 19.30
N THR A 312 -21.60 -6.44 18.67
CA THR A 312 -22.99 -6.47 18.25
C THR A 312 -23.83 -7.11 19.35
N ASP A 313 -24.95 -6.49 19.64
CA ASP A 313 -25.96 -7.03 20.54
C ASP A 313 -26.46 -8.39 19.97
N ILE A 314 -26.31 -9.46 20.74
CA ILE A 314 -26.62 -10.83 20.31
C ILE A 314 -27.99 -10.93 19.66
N ASP A 315 -28.94 -10.15 20.19
CA ASP A 315 -30.35 -10.20 19.78
C ASP A 315 -30.59 -9.55 18.38
N LYS A 316 -29.63 -8.77 17.86
CA LYS A 316 -29.77 -8.06 16.58
C LYS A 316 -29.20 -8.82 15.38
N VAL A 317 -28.50 -9.94 15.59
CA VAL A 317 -27.87 -10.72 14.52
C VAL A 317 -28.70 -11.95 14.21
N GLU A 318 -29.40 -11.96 13.07
CA GLU A 318 -30.19 -13.12 12.63
C GLU A 318 -29.28 -14.31 12.22
N SER A 319 -28.15 -14.04 11.56
CA SER A 319 -27.12 -15.05 11.26
C SER A 319 -25.79 -14.38 10.96
N GLY A 320 -24.67 -15.00 11.37
CA GLY A 320 -23.33 -14.49 11.08
C GLY A 320 -22.35 -14.65 12.24
N LYS A 321 -21.18 -14.00 12.09
CA LYS A 321 -20.15 -13.95 13.12
C LYS A 321 -20.33 -12.66 13.95
N LEU A 322 -20.25 -12.77 15.26
CA LEU A 322 -20.34 -11.64 16.19
C LEU A 322 -19.28 -11.74 17.28
N LEU A 323 -18.84 -10.61 17.81
CA LEU A 323 -18.01 -10.53 19.00
C LEU A 323 -18.87 -10.15 20.19
N HIS A 324 -18.85 -10.97 21.24
CA HIS A 324 -19.55 -10.67 22.47
C HIS A 324 -18.67 -10.95 23.67
N ASN A 325 -18.46 -9.95 24.52
CA ASN A 325 -17.56 -10.01 25.70
C ASN A 325 -16.16 -10.56 25.33
N GLY A 326 -15.57 -10.11 24.21
CA GLY A 326 -14.25 -10.53 23.75
C GLY A 326 -14.17 -11.96 23.19
N ARG A 327 -15.31 -12.61 22.93
CA ARG A 327 -15.35 -13.97 22.34
C ARG A 327 -16.02 -13.94 20.97
N LEU A 328 -15.38 -14.58 20.01
CA LEU A 328 -15.98 -14.80 18.68
C LEU A 328 -17.08 -15.85 18.79
N LEU A 329 -18.29 -15.48 18.45
CA LEU A 329 -19.47 -16.32 18.40
C LEU A 329 -20.00 -16.38 16.96
N ILE A 330 -20.66 -17.49 16.61
CA ILE A 330 -21.28 -17.69 15.31
C ILE A 330 -22.76 -17.99 15.55
N ARG A 331 -23.66 -17.12 15.07
CA ARG A 331 -25.11 -17.37 15.10
C ARG A 331 -25.54 -18.05 13.80
N ARG A 332 -26.25 -19.16 13.94
CA ARG A 332 -26.91 -19.85 12.83
C ARG A 332 -28.31 -20.23 13.26
N ASN A 333 -29.29 -19.63 12.61
CA ASN A 333 -30.69 -19.73 13.04
C ASN A 333 -30.81 -19.34 14.54
N ASP A 334 -31.52 -20.10 15.34
CA ASP A 334 -31.73 -19.84 16.78
C ASP A 334 -30.58 -20.36 17.66
N ASN A 335 -29.45 -20.80 17.11
CA ASN A 335 -28.34 -21.36 17.85
C ASN A 335 -27.10 -20.47 17.81
N LEU A 336 -26.39 -20.37 18.93
CA LEU A 336 -25.13 -19.68 19.09
C LEU A 336 -24.00 -20.71 19.26
N TYR A 337 -22.90 -20.55 18.52
CA TYR A 337 -21.74 -21.43 18.54
C TYR A 337 -20.48 -20.66 18.92
N ASP A 338 -19.54 -21.27 19.63
CA ASP A 338 -18.18 -20.74 19.79
C ASP A 338 -17.32 -20.98 18.53
N ALA A 339 -16.10 -20.45 18.54
CA ALA A 339 -15.15 -20.62 17.44
C ALA A 339 -14.78 -22.10 17.13
N THR A 340 -15.05 -23.03 18.05
CA THR A 340 -14.82 -24.47 17.88
C THR A 340 -16.04 -25.20 17.32
N GLY A 341 -17.18 -24.50 17.14
CA GLY A 341 -18.42 -25.08 16.67
C GLY A 341 -19.30 -25.67 17.77
N ARG A 342 -18.99 -25.43 19.05
CA ARG A 342 -19.78 -25.87 20.19
C ARG A 342 -20.96 -24.94 20.42
N ILE A 343 -22.16 -25.48 20.63
CA ILE A 343 -23.36 -24.70 20.99
C ILE A 343 -23.18 -24.08 22.39
N ILE A 344 -23.46 -22.77 22.44
CA ILE A 344 -23.45 -22.00 23.68
C ILE A 344 -24.91 -21.60 24.01
N PRO A 345 -25.34 -21.71 25.27
CA PRO A 345 -26.66 -21.17 25.69
C PRO A 345 -26.72 -19.67 25.40
N ILE A 346 -27.81 -19.24 24.80
CA ILE A 346 -28.10 -17.79 24.67
C ILE A 346 -28.41 -17.28 26.08
N PRO A 347 -27.71 -16.25 26.56
CA PRO A 347 -27.87 -15.75 27.93
C PRO A 347 -29.25 -15.20 28.20
#